data_c1fe1914663b500e6bbcdd0655fc5b3a
#
_entry.id   c1fe1914663b500e6bbcdd0655fc5b3a
#
_cell.length_a   1.000
_cell.length_b   1.000
_cell.length_c   1.000
_cell.angle_alpha   90.00
_cell.angle_beta   90.00
_cell.angle_gamma   90.00
#
_symmetry.space_group_name_H-M   'P 1'
#
loop_
_entity.id
_entity.type
_entity.pdbx_description
1 polymer ?
#
loop_
_entity_poly.entity_id
_entity_poly.type
_entity_poly.pdbx_seq_one_letter_code
_entity_poly.pdbx_strand_id
1 'polypeptide(L)'
;MGRDAGMLGGVNLASYIDHTLLKATATAADIRQLCAEAREHSFYAVCVNPVYVPLAAAELAGSGVKVATVCGFPLGALLPEQKAVEARLSVEAGADEVDMVIHIGAALEGDWEAVKADIRTVRRAIPESVLKVIIETSYLNDEQKRAVTEAAITGGADFVKTSTGFATGGATVEDVRLMAEVIAGRAHIKAAGGVRTPADARAMIEAGATRLGTSGGVALVSGEGSGSGY
;
A
#
# COMPACT_ATOMS: atom_id res chain seq x y z
N MET A 1 28.21 -9.44 14.62
CA MET A 1 27.26 -8.73 15.49
C MET A 1 26.37 -7.88 14.59
N GLY A 2 25.11 -8.22 14.32
CA GLY A 2 24.25 -7.48 13.38
C GLY A 2 22.97 -8.20 12.92
N ARG A 3 22.45 -9.16 13.67
CA ARG A 3 21.21 -9.88 13.28
C ARG A 3 19.95 -9.47 14.07
N ASP A 4 20.06 -8.59 15.08
CA ASP A 4 18.93 -8.25 15.97
C ASP A 4 18.19 -6.94 15.60
N ALA A 5 18.74 -6.10 14.73
CA ALA A 5 18.17 -4.78 14.43
C ALA A 5 16.82 -4.84 13.69
N GLY A 6 16.58 -5.90 12.89
CA GLY A 6 15.30 -6.10 12.18
C GLY A 6 14.24 -6.86 12.97
N MET A 7 14.52 -7.28 14.21
CA MET A 7 13.61 -8.05 15.04
C MET A 7 12.96 -7.16 16.11
N LEU A 8 11.69 -6.86 15.95
CA LEU A 8 10.88 -6.13 16.95
C LEU A 8 10.09 -7.15 17.79
N GLY A 9 10.60 -7.48 19.01
CA GLY A 9 9.88 -8.37 19.93
C GLY A 9 9.58 -9.76 19.36
N GLY A 10 10.46 -10.30 18.49
CA GLY A 10 10.27 -11.59 17.80
C GLY A 10 9.64 -11.45 16.39
N VAL A 11 9.22 -10.27 15.97
CA VAL A 11 8.64 -10.01 14.64
C VAL A 11 9.73 -9.58 13.67
N ASN A 12 9.83 -10.25 12.52
CA ASN A 12 10.70 -9.83 11.41
C ASN A 12 10.03 -8.66 10.68
N LEU A 13 10.49 -7.42 10.92
CA LEU A 13 9.91 -6.22 10.33
C LEU A 13 9.97 -6.23 8.80
N ALA A 14 11.00 -6.82 8.20
CA ALA A 14 11.17 -6.87 6.75
C ALA A 14 9.97 -7.54 6.05
N SER A 15 9.36 -8.56 6.67
CA SER A 15 8.19 -9.25 6.12
C SER A 15 6.91 -8.42 6.09
N TYR A 16 6.90 -7.24 6.69
CA TYR A 16 5.78 -6.29 6.65
C TYR A 16 5.97 -5.18 5.61
N ILE A 17 7.16 -5.05 5.02
CA ILE A 17 7.52 -3.86 4.24
C ILE A 17 7.20 -4.05 2.75
N ASP A 18 6.41 -3.11 2.21
CA ASP A 18 6.38 -2.77 0.79
C ASP A 18 7.35 -1.60 0.57
N HIS A 19 8.57 -1.91 0.08
CA HIS A 19 9.60 -0.91 -0.19
C HIS A 19 9.19 -0.07 -1.40
N THR A 20 8.95 1.23 -1.21
CA THR A 20 8.11 2.03 -2.11
C THR A 20 8.89 3.16 -2.78
N LEU A 21 8.76 3.26 -4.11
CA LEU A 21 9.27 4.40 -4.89
C LEU A 21 8.25 4.80 -5.96
N LEU A 22 7.50 5.89 -5.69
CA LEU A 22 6.41 6.39 -6.54
C LEU A 22 6.63 7.82 -7.04
N LYS A 23 7.82 8.41 -6.81
CA LYS A 23 8.15 9.75 -7.32
C LYS A 23 8.06 9.79 -8.84
N ALA A 24 7.51 10.87 -9.38
CA ALA A 24 7.44 11.08 -10.83
C ALA A 24 8.83 11.15 -11.48
N THR A 25 9.86 11.46 -10.71
CA THR A 25 11.25 11.57 -11.15
C THR A 25 12.04 10.27 -11.02
N ALA A 26 11.42 9.17 -10.57
CA ALA A 26 12.08 7.88 -10.47
C ALA A 26 12.63 7.42 -11.83
N THR A 27 13.83 6.91 -11.83
CA THR A 27 14.50 6.37 -13.03
C THR A 27 14.59 4.85 -12.98
N ALA A 28 14.93 4.22 -14.11
CA ALA A 28 15.18 2.78 -14.14
C ALA A 28 16.34 2.35 -13.21
N ALA A 29 17.32 3.23 -13.00
CA ALA A 29 18.43 2.98 -12.07
C ALA A 29 17.93 2.94 -10.62
N ASP A 30 17.05 3.88 -10.24
CA ASP A 30 16.44 3.92 -8.91
C ASP A 30 15.58 2.67 -8.64
N ILE A 31 14.84 2.19 -9.66
CA ILE A 31 14.03 0.97 -9.52
C ILE A 31 14.93 -0.27 -9.35
N ARG A 32 16.04 -0.38 -10.09
CA ARG A 32 16.99 -1.49 -9.88
C ARG A 32 17.59 -1.46 -8.47
N GLN A 33 17.92 -0.27 -7.96
CA GLN A 33 18.41 -0.10 -6.60
C GLN A 33 17.36 -0.55 -5.57
N LEU A 34 16.10 -0.10 -5.73
CA LEU A 34 14.96 -0.50 -4.88
C LEU A 34 14.81 -2.03 -4.85
N CYS A 35 14.89 -2.70 -6.01
CA CYS A 35 14.78 -4.14 -6.12
C CYS A 35 15.98 -4.87 -5.47
N ALA A 36 17.19 -4.33 -5.61
CA ALA A 36 18.38 -4.87 -4.97
C ALA A 36 18.27 -4.81 -3.44
N GLU A 37 17.85 -3.67 -2.89
CA GLU A 37 17.59 -3.48 -1.46
C GLU A 37 16.51 -4.44 -0.95
N ALA A 38 15.41 -4.60 -1.71
CA ALA A 38 14.33 -5.49 -1.32
C ALA A 38 14.78 -6.97 -1.26
N ARG A 39 15.64 -7.41 -2.17
CA ARG A 39 16.26 -8.76 -2.13
C ARG A 39 17.20 -8.90 -0.95
N GLU A 40 18.10 -7.94 -0.74
CA GLU A 40 19.12 -7.97 0.32
C GLU A 40 18.47 -8.06 1.70
N HIS A 41 17.44 -7.26 1.94
CA HIS A 41 16.75 -7.20 3.23
C HIS A 41 15.55 -8.15 3.33
N SER A 42 15.24 -8.93 2.28
CA SER A 42 14.09 -9.84 2.23
C SER A 42 12.76 -9.14 2.54
N PHE A 43 12.53 -7.96 1.95
CA PHE A 43 11.26 -7.28 2.08
C PHE A 43 10.14 -8.07 1.43
N TYR A 44 8.91 -7.83 1.89
CA TYR A 44 7.75 -8.54 1.35
C TYR A 44 7.51 -8.18 -0.12
N ALA A 45 7.53 -6.89 -0.45
CA ALA A 45 7.29 -6.39 -1.79
C ALA A 45 8.11 -5.11 -2.09
N VAL A 46 8.24 -4.80 -3.38
CA VAL A 46 8.46 -3.43 -3.83
C VAL A 46 7.13 -2.84 -4.29
N CYS A 47 6.99 -1.49 -4.21
CA CYS A 47 5.83 -0.79 -4.76
C CYS A 47 6.32 0.31 -5.71
N VAL A 48 5.96 0.21 -6.99
CA VAL A 48 6.45 1.06 -8.08
C VAL A 48 5.31 1.60 -8.94
N ASN A 49 5.56 2.68 -9.68
CA ASN A 49 4.61 3.15 -10.69
C ASN A 49 4.40 2.11 -11.81
N PRO A 50 3.22 2.04 -12.46
CA PRO A 50 2.88 1.02 -13.45
C PRO A 50 3.92 0.85 -14.59
N VAL A 51 4.51 1.95 -15.06
CA VAL A 51 5.52 1.94 -16.11
C VAL A 51 6.78 1.12 -15.76
N TYR A 52 7.04 0.90 -14.47
CA TYR A 52 8.21 0.16 -13.98
C TYR A 52 7.91 -1.28 -13.57
N VAL A 53 6.66 -1.72 -13.66
CA VAL A 53 6.28 -3.10 -13.30
C VAL A 53 7.08 -4.15 -14.10
N PRO A 54 7.23 -4.04 -15.43
CA PRO A 54 8.02 -5.02 -16.19
C PRO A 54 9.49 -5.09 -15.72
N LEU A 55 10.09 -3.95 -15.40
CA LEU A 55 11.45 -3.89 -14.90
C LEU A 55 11.56 -4.53 -13.52
N ALA A 56 10.68 -4.17 -12.59
CA ALA A 56 10.69 -4.72 -11.25
C ALA A 56 10.45 -6.24 -11.25
N ALA A 57 9.52 -6.73 -12.06
CA ALA A 57 9.25 -8.16 -12.21
C ALA A 57 10.47 -8.92 -12.73
N ALA A 58 11.19 -8.37 -13.71
CA ALA A 58 12.42 -8.97 -14.23
C ALA A 58 13.54 -8.99 -13.17
N GLU A 59 13.76 -7.87 -12.44
CA GLU A 59 14.80 -7.76 -11.41
C GLU A 59 14.54 -8.66 -10.20
N LEU A 60 13.28 -8.95 -9.89
CA LEU A 60 12.87 -9.73 -8.72
C LEU A 60 12.55 -11.20 -9.04
N ALA A 61 12.70 -11.62 -10.30
CA ALA A 61 12.43 -13.00 -10.70
C ALA A 61 13.21 -14.01 -9.83
N GLY A 62 12.48 -14.97 -9.24
CA GLY A 62 13.06 -16.02 -8.39
C GLY A 62 13.48 -15.58 -6.98
N SER A 63 13.31 -14.30 -6.59
CA SER A 63 13.71 -13.80 -5.27
C SER A 63 12.67 -14.08 -4.16
N GLY A 64 11.41 -14.28 -4.53
CA GLY A 64 10.28 -14.36 -3.60
C GLY A 64 9.69 -13.00 -3.21
N VAL A 65 10.37 -11.88 -3.51
CA VAL A 65 9.85 -10.52 -3.29
C VAL A 65 8.73 -10.23 -4.28
N LYS A 66 7.60 -9.70 -3.81
CA LYS A 66 6.44 -9.40 -4.62
C LYS A 66 6.57 -8.04 -5.33
N VAL A 67 5.87 -7.90 -6.45
CA VAL A 67 5.74 -6.63 -7.17
C VAL A 67 4.36 -6.07 -6.93
N ALA A 68 4.29 -4.97 -6.18
CA ALA A 68 3.10 -4.16 -6.02
C ALA A 68 3.18 -2.92 -6.92
N THR A 69 2.03 -2.45 -7.37
CA THR A 69 1.92 -1.20 -8.13
C THR A 69 0.67 -0.43 -7.70
N VAL A 70 0.41 0.69 -8.34
CA VAL A 70 -0.71 1.58 -8.01
C VAL A 70 -1.69 1.71 -9.17
N CYS A 71 -2.92 2.13 -8.88
CA CYS A 71 -3.98 2.30 -9.85
C CYS A 71 -4.88 3.50 -9.50
N GLY A 72 -5.17 4.35 -10.49
CA GLY A 72 -5.88 5.61 -10.27
C GLY A 72 -5.12 6.58 -9.37
N PHE A 73 -3.83 6.45 -9.30
CA PHE A 73 -2.98 7.06 -8.27
C PHE A 73 -2.35 8.39 -8.73
N PRO A 74 -2.22 9.42 -7.83
CA PRO A 74 -2.65 9.39 -6.42
C PRO A 74 -4.07 9.93 -6.18
N LEU A 75 -4.76 10.41 -7.20
CA LEU A 75 -5.98 11.24 -7.05
C LEU A 75 -7.29 10.44 -6.94
N GLY A 76 -7.31 9.18 -7.40
CA GLY A 76 -8.55 8.39 -7.49
C GLY A 76 -9.56 8.90 -8.52
N ALA A 77 -9.23 9.95 -9.28
CA ALA A 77 -10.14 10.72 -10.14
C ALA A 77 -10.18 10.21 -11.59
N LEU A 78 -10.16 8.89 -11.77
CA LEU A 78 -10.38 8.22 -13.06
C LEU A 78 -11.75 7.54 -13.07
N LEU A 79 -12.27 7.29 -14.27
CA LEU A 79 -13.43 6.41 -14.41
C LEU A 79 -13.11 5.00 -13.93
N PRO A 80 -14.06 4.25 -13.33
CA PRO A 80 -13.83 2.90 -12.86
C PRO A 80 -13.24 1.96 -13.92
N GLU A 81 -13.70 2.08 -15.17
CA GLU A 81 -13.22 1.28 -16.30
C GLU A 81 -11.75 1.59 -16.65
N GLN A 82 -11.33 2.86 -16.50
CA GLN A 82 -9.94 3.25 -16.73
C GLN A 82 -9.03 2.65 -15.65
N LYS A 83 -9.44 2.70 -14.38
CA LYS A 83 -8.73 2.03 -13.28
C LYS A 83 -8.66 0.52 -13.52
N ALA A 84 -9.74 -0.11 -13.95
CA ALA A 84 -9.78 -1.53 -14.25
C ALA A 84 -8.80 -1.93 -15.36
N VAL A 85 -8.71 -1.12 -16.43
CA VAL A 85 -7.74 -1.34 -17.51
C VAL A 85 -6.31 -1.16 -17.01
N GLU A 86 -6.03 -0.10 -16.23
CA GLU A 86 -4.71 0.15 -15.64
C GLU A 86 -4.26 -1.01 -14.75
N ALA A 87 -5.15 -1.48 -13.86
CA ALA A 87 -4.88 -2.62 -12.98
C ALA A 87 -4.60 -3.90 -13.76
N ARG A 88 -5.45 -4.24 -14.74
CA ARG A 88 -5.29 -5.44 -15.59
C ARG A 88 -3.95 -5.41 -16.35
N LEU A 89 -3.64 -4.29 -17.01
CA LEU A 89 -2.37 -4.15 -17.75
C LEU A 89 -1.16 -4.27 -16.83
N SER A 90 -1.25 -3.77 -15.60
CA SER A 90 -0.19 -3.89 -14.61
C SER A 90 0.02 -5.35 -14.16
N VAL A 91 -1.06 -6.10 -13.95
CA VAL A 91 -0.98 -7.54 -13.62
C VAL A 91 -0.42 -8.33 -14.80
N GLU A 92 -0.89 -8.07 -16.01
CA GLU A 92 -0.34 -8.69 -17.24
C GLU A 92 1.16 -8.39 -17.45
N ALA A 93 1.61 -7.24 -16.94
CA ALA A 93 3.02 -6.83 -16.97
C ALA A 93 3.89 -7.45 -15.85
N GLY A 94 3.28 -8.18 -14.90
CA GLY A 94 3.96 -8.91 -13.84
C GLY A 94 3.75 -8.38 -12.42
N ALA A 95 2.76 -7.52 -12.17
CA ALA A 95 2.40 -7.13 -10.81
C ALA A 95 1.64 -8.26 -10.09
N ASP A 96 2.04 -8.58 -8.86
CA ASP A 96 1.33 -9.50 -7.95
C ASP A 96 0.17 -8.80 -7.23
N GLU A 97 0.35 -7.50 -6.92
CA GLU A 97 -0.54 -6.72 -6.06
C GLU A 97 -0.81 -5.33 -6.66
N VAL A 98 -2.02 -4.82 -6.49
CA VAL A 98 -2.42 -3.48 -6.99
C VAL A 98 -3.05 -2.68 -5.86
N ASP A 99 -2.50 -1.48 -5.61
CA ASP A 99 -3.00 -0.50 -4.63
C ASP A 99 -3.84 0.56 -5.39
N MET A 100 -5.17 0.42 -5.43
CA MET A 100 -6.04 1.40 -6.07
C MET A 100 -6.45 2.53 -5.13
N VAL A 101 -6.60 3.75 -5.65
CA VAL A 101 -7.21 4.86 -4.91
C VAL A 101 -8.70 4.90 -5.21
N ILE A 102 -9.54 5.04 -4.16
CA ILE A 102 -11.00 5.20 -4.30
C ILE A 102 -11.34 6.50 -5.04
N HIS A 103 -12.60 6.62 -5.47
CA HIS A 103 -13.17 7.91 -5.87
C HIS A 103 -13.42 8.76 -4.60
N ILE A 104 -12.41 9.58 -4.22
CA ILE A 104 -12.40 10.36 -2.97
C ILE A 104 -13.60 11.32 -2.91
N GLY A 105 -13.96 11.96 -4.02
CA GLY A 105 -15.12 12.85 -4.08
C GLY A 105 -16.42 12.15 -3.68
N ALA A 106 -16.69 10.96 -4.22
CA ALA A 106 -17.86 10.15 -3.85
C ALA A 106 -17.84 9.77 -2.36
N ALA A 107 -16.67 9.45 -1.80
CA ALA A 107 -16.55 9.16 -0.38
C ALA A 107 -16.86 10.39 0.50
N LEU A 108 -16.46 11.59 0.08
CA LEU A 108 -16.78 12.83 0.78
C LEU A 108 -18.28 13.17 0.71
N GLU A 109 -18.95 12.82 -0.38
CA GLU A 109 -20.39 12.98 -0.56
C GLU A 109 -21.22 11.89 0.15
N GLY A 110 -20.57 10.82 0.65
CA GLY A 110 -21.23 9.69 1.26
C GLY A 110 -21.87 8.71 0.25
N ASP A 111 -21.48 8.78 -1.02
CA ASP A 111 -21.94 7.85 -2.05
C ASP A 111 -21.15 6.53 -2.00
N TRP A 112 -21.47 5.73 -0.99
CA TRP A 112 -20.80 4.44 -0.74
C TRP A 112 -21.08 3.42 -1.84
N GLU A 113 -22.19 3.53 -2.56
CA GLU A 113 -22.47 2.63 -3.69
C GLU A 113 -21.58 2.94 -4.89
N ALA A 114 -21.33 4.22 -5.19
CA ALA A 114 -20.34 4.59 -6.21
C ALA A 114 -18.92 4.13 -5.84
N VAL A 115 -18.51 4.29 -4.58
CA VAL A 115 -17.22 3.79 -4.08
C VAL A 115 -17.12 2.29 -4.23
N LYS A 116 -18.14 1.52 -3.83
CA LYS A 116 -18.17 0.07 -3.99
C LYS A 116 -18.14 -0.37 -5.45
N ALA A 117 -18.88 0.33 -6.32
CA ALA A 117 -18.91 0.02 -7.75
C ALA A 117 -17.53 0.23 -8.40
N ASP A 118 -16.83 1.30 -8.04
CA ASP A 118 -15.45 1.59 -8.46
C ASP A 118 -14.52 0.42 -8.10
N ILE A 119 -14.52 0.01 -6.83
CA ILE A 119 -13.69 -1.08 -6.32
C ILE A 119 -14.04 -2.42 -6.99
N ARG A 120 -15.33 -2.75 -7.10
CA ARG A 120 -15.80 -3.98 -7.76
C ARG A 120 -15.40 -4.04 -9.22
N THR A 121 -15.34 -2.92 -9.90
CA THR A 121 -14.93 -2.86 -11.31
C THR A 121 -13.46 -3.21 -11.46
N VAL A 122 -12.60 -2.70 -10.59
CA VAL A 122 -11.18 -3.08 -10.54
C VAL A 122 -11.01 -4.54 -10.09
N ARG A 123 -11.71 -4.97 -9.03
CA ARG A 123 -11.65 -6.37 -8.54
C ARG A 123 -11.95 -7.40 -9.63
N ARG A 124 -12.99 -7.14 -10.45
CA ARG A 124 -13.35 -8.03 -11.56
C ARG A 124 -12.28 -8.11 -12.64
N ALA A 125 -11.51 -7.05 -12.83
CA ALA A 125 -10.42 -7.01 -13.82
C ALA A 125 -9.16 -7.79 -13.39
N ILE A 126 -8.97 -7.97 -12.06
CA ILE A 126 -7.80 -8.65 -11.47
C ILE A 126 -8.24 -9.68 -10.40
N PRO A 127 -9.08 -10.68 -10.73
CA PRO A 127 -9.75 -11.54 -9.76
C PRO A 127 -8.79 -12.34 -8.87
N GLU A 128 -7.61 -12.69 -9.35
CA GLU A 128 -6.64 -13.53 -8.64
C GLU A 128 -5.51 -12.74 -7.96
N SER A 129 -5.37 -11.44 -8.25
CA SER A 129 -4.30 -10.62 -7.67
C SER A 129 -4.75 -9.96 -6.39
N VAL A 130 -3.82 -9.62 -5.51
CA VAL A 130 -4.12 -8.88 -4.29
C VAL A 130 -4.53 -7.44 -4.63
N LEU A 131 -5.72 -7.05 -4.19
CA LEU A 131 -6.25 -5.70 -4.32
C LEU A 131 -6.19 -4.97 -2.98
N LYS A 132 -5.43 -3.87 -2.92
CA LYS A 132 -5.42 -2.98 -1.77
C LYS A 132 -6.14 -1.68 -2.13
N VAL A 133 -7.03 -1.24 -1.27
CA VAL A 133 -7.88 -0.05 -1.49
C VAL A 133 -7.42 1.09 -0.61
N ILE A 134 -6.88 2.14 -1.22
CA ILE A 134 -6.42 3.36 -0.55
C ILE A 134 -7.63 4.26 -0.32
N ILE A 135 -7.96 4.50 0.94
CA ILE A 135 -9.11 5.33 1.32
C ILE A 135 -8.74 6.80 1.57
N GLU A 136 -7.45 7.15 1.63
CA GLU A 136 -6.91 8.48 1.88
C GLU A 136 -7.48 9.12 3.15
N THR A 137 -7.14 8.54 4.30
CA THR A 137 -7.74 8.87 5.60
C THR A 137 -7.68 10.33 5.98
N SER A 138 -6.66 11.07 5.51
CA SER A 138 -6.47 12.48 5.85
C SER A 138 -7.57 13.42 5.31
N TYR A 139 -8.38 12.99 4.36
CA TYR A 139 -9.50 13.76 3.82
C TYR A 139 -10.84 13.42 4.49
N LEU A 140 -10.89 12.38 5.31
CA LEU A 140 -12.13 11.81 5.83
C LEU A 140 -12.26 12.01 7.34
N ASN A 141 -13.48 12.27 7.81
CA ASN A 141 -13.79 12.17 9.23
C ASN A 141 -13.97 10.70 9.65
N ASP A 142 -14.10 10.43 10.94
CA ASP A 142 -14.13 9.07 11.47
C ASP A 142 -15.36 8.26 11.02
N GLU A 143 -16.53 8.91 10.86
CA GLU A 143 -17.72 8.28 10.31
C GLU A 143 -17.50 7.85 8.85
N GLN A 144 -16.93 8.74 8.04
CA GLN A 144 -16.58 8.45 6.65
C GLN A 144 -15.51 7.36 6.55
N LYS A 145 -14.48 7.37 7.43
CA LYS A 145 -13.46 6.30 7.47
C LYS A 145 -14.09 4.94 7.76
N ARG A 146 -15.04 4.86 8.70
CA ARG A 146 -15.77 3.62 9.00
C ARG A 146 -16.58 3.15 7.78
N ALA A 147 -17.36 4.03 7.19
CA ALA A 147 -18.22 3.69 6.06
C ALA A 147 -17.41 3.28 4.82
N VAL A 148 -16.33 4.00 4.48
CA VAL A 148 -15.48 3.67 3.33
C VAL A 148 -14.68 2.39 3.55
N THR A 149 -14.25 2.09 4.79
CA THR A 149 -13.61 0.81 5.13
C THR A 149 -14.57 -0.35 4.88
N GLU A 150 -15.83 -0.23 5.31
CA GLU A 150 -16.86 -1.23 5.02
C GLU A 150 -17.16 -1.34 3.52
N ALA A 151 -17.22 -0.21 2.81
CA ALA A 151 -17.39 -0.19 1.36
C ALA A 151 -16.22 -0.89 0.63
N ALA A 152 -14.99 -0.70 1.11
CA ALA A 152 -13.81 -1.34 0.53
C ALA A 152 -13.88 -2.87 0.67
N ILE A 153 -14.18 -3.37 1.86
CA ILE A 153 -14.33 -4.81 2.12
C ILE A 153 -15.43 -5.42 1.25
N THR A 154 -16.61 -4.81 1.25
CA THR A 154 -17.76 -5.29 0.49
C THR A 154 -17.60 -5.10 -1.02
N GLY A 155 -16.69 -4.22 -1.44
CA GLY A 155 -16.24 -4.04 -2.82
C GLY A 155 -15.27 -5.12 -3.28
N GLY A 156 -14.67 -5.89 -2.37
CA GLY A 156 -13.77 -7.01 -2.67
C GLY A 156 -12.29 -6.70 -2.43
N ALA A 157 -11.97 -5.74 -1.55
CA ALA A 157 -10.59 -5.46 -1.14
C ALA A 157 -10.02 -6.59 -0.28
N ASP A 158 -8.80 -7.02 -0.57
CA ASP A 158 -8.01 -7.90 0.31
C ASP A 158 -7.35 -7.08 1.43
N PHE A 159 -6.97 -5.84 1.12
CA PHE A 159 -6.43 -4.87 2.07
C PHE A 159 -7.17 -3.54 1.98
N VAL A 160 -7.36 -2.88 3.13
CA VAL A 160 -7.65 -1.45 3.17
C VAL A 160 -6.36 -0.71 3.53
N LYS A 161 -5.99 0.27 2.70
CA LYS A 161 -4.75 1.06 2.88
C LYS A 161 -5.11 2.48 3.30
N THR A 162 -4.35 3.02 4.26
CA THR A 162 -4.64 4.34 4.82
C THR A 162 -4.47 5.47 3.81
N SER A 163 -3.33 5.57 3.14
CA SER A 163 -2.91 6.81 2.48
C SER A 163 -2.08 6.56 1.23
N THR A 164 -2.09 7.55 0.32
CA THR A 164 -1.20 7.57 -0.86
C THR A 164 0.22 7.97 -0.51
N GLY A 165 0.40 8.81 0.51
CA GLY A 165 1.65 9.50 0.82
C GLY A 165 1.87 10.80 0.03
N PHE A 166 0.92 11.18 -0.86
CA PHE A 166 0.94 12.40 -1.67
C PHE A 166 -0.06 13.47 -1.18
N ALA A 167 -0.88 13.15 -0.20
CA ALA A 167 -1.74 14.10 0.49
C ALA A 167 -1.02 14.77 1.67
N THR A 168 -1.71 15.65 2.39
CA THR A 168 -1.15 16.39 3.52
C THR A 168 -0.92 15.54 4.77
N GLY A 169 -1.55 14.35 4.86
CA GLY A 169 -1.43 13.41 5.98
C GLY A 169 -0.98 12.03 5.54
N GLY A 170 -0.69 11.18 6.53
CA GLY A 170 -0.32 9.77 6.36
C GLY A 170 -1.05 8.91 7.37
N ALA A 171 -0.60 7.65 7.56
CA ALA A 171 -1.15 6.74 8.54
C ALA A 171 -1.01 7.29 9.96
N THR A 172 -2.08 7.17 10.75
CA THR A 172 -2.07 7.38 12.20
C THR A 172 -2.45 6.09 12.91
N VAL A 173 -2.02 5.93 14.17
CA VAL A 173 -2.38 4.77 14.99
C VAL A 173 -3.89 4.71 15.20
N GLU A 174 -4.51 5.87 15.37
CA GLU A 174 -5.95 6.04 15.55
C GLU A 174 -6.72 5.54 14.32
N ASP A 175 -6.29 5.93 13.11
CA ASP A 175 -6.90 5.49 11.85
C ASP A 175 -6.78 3.97 11.68
N VAL A 176 -5.59 3.40 11.95
CA VAL A 176 -5.37 1.96 11.84
C VAL A 176 -6.26 1.18 12.83
N ARG A 177 -6.40 1.66 14.08
CA ARG A 177 -7.32 1.05 15.07
C ARG A 177 -8.77 1.12 14.63
N LEU A 178 -9.21 2.29 14.15
CA LEU A 178 -10.57 2.48 13.63
C LEU A 178 -10.85 1.52 12.47
N MET A 179 -9.91 1.39 11.52
CA MET A 179 -10.03 0.45 10.42
C MET A 179 -10.06 -1.00 10.92
N ALA A 180 -9.21 -1.36 11.88
CA ALA A 180 -9.17 -2.72 12.46
C ALA A 180 -10.49 -3.11 13.13
N GLU A 181 -11.12 -2.18 13.86
CA GLU A 181 -12.45 -2.39 14.44
C GLU A 181 -13.50 -2.71 13.37
N VAL A 182 -13.53 -1.96 12.27
CA VAL A 182 -14.49 -2.17 11.17
C VAL A 182 -14.20 -3.45 10.42
N ILE A 183 -12.93 -3.72 10.13
CA ILE A 183 -12.49 -4.90 9.37
C ILE A 183 -12.82 -6.20 10.11
N ALA A 184 -12.61 -6.25 11.41
CA ALA A 184 -12.93 -7.40 12.26
C ALA A 184 -12.47 -8.76 11.66
N GLY A 185 -11.25 -8.80 11.10
CA GLY A 185 -10.64 -9.99 10.50
C GLY A 185 -11.10 -10.34 9.07
N ARG A 186 -11.96 -9.54 8.45
CA ARG A 186 -12.48 -9.79 7.08
C ARG A 186 -11.52 -9.38 5.96
N ALA A 187 -10.54 -8.55 6.26
CA ALA A 187 -9.51 -8.06 5.35
C ALA A 187 -8.26 -7.69 6.15
N HIS A 188 -7.22 -7.24 5.47
CA HIS A 188 -5.97 -6.80 6.06
C HIS A 188 -5.83 -5.27 6.03
N ILE A 189 -4.85 -4.72 6.76
CA ILE A 189 -4.56 -3.28 6.78
C ILE A 189 -3.14 -3.03 6.29
N LYS A 190 -3.00 -2.08 5.33
CA LYS A 190 -1.72 -1.50 4.97
C LYS A 190 -1.64 -0.07 5.50
N ALA A 191 -0.70 0.19 6.40
CA ALA A 191 -0.38 1.54 6.85
C ALA A 191 0.70 2.14 5.95
N ALA A 192 0.45 3.32 5.37
CA ALA A 192 1.35 3.98 4.46
C ALA A 192 1.34 5.51 4.66
N GLY A 193 2.49 6.14 4.39
CA GLY A 193 2.70 7.55 4.70
C GLY A 193 2.98 7.78 6.20
N GLY A 194 4.11 8.40 6.53
CA GLY A 194 4.45 8.73 7.90
C GLY A 194 5.12 7.62 8.73
N VAL A 195 5.30 6.41 8.20
CA VAL A 195 6.06 5.35 8.89
C VAL A 195 7.55 5.56 8.64
N ARG A 196 8.23 6.24 9.57
CA ARG A 196 9.60 6.74 9.40
C ARG A 196 10.60 6.10 10.36
N THR A 197 10.15 5.62 11.51
CA THR A 197 10.99 5.03 12.55
C THR A 197 10.56 3.61 12.89
N PRO A 198 11.43 2.78 13.46
CA PRO A 198 11.03 1.47 13.98
C PRO A 198 9.92 1.55 15.02
N ALA A 199 9.85 2.65 15.78
CA ALA A 199 8.78 2.89 16.76
C ALA A 199 7.43 3.13 16.06
N ASP A 200 7.41 3.92 14.97
CA ASP A 200 6.18 4.11 14.18
C ASP A 200 5.71 2.79 13.59
N ALA A 201 6.63 2.01 12.99
CA ALA A 201 6.32 0.71 12.41
C ALA A 201 5.69 -0.24 13.45
N ARG A 202 6.27 -0.29 14.67
CA ARG A 202 5.73 -1.08 15.78
C ARG A 202 4.33 -0.63 16.15
N ALA A 203 4.13 0.67 16.34
CA ALA A 203 2.84 1.22 16.74
C ALA A 203 1.74 0.91 15.71
N MET A 204 2.07 0.95 14.40
CA MET A 204 1.13 0.57 13.35
C MET A 204 0.79 -0.92 13.37
N ILE A 205 1.78 -1.79 13.60
CA ILE A 205 1.56 -3.24 13.70
C ILE A 205 0.72 -3.58 14.94
N GLU A 206 1.03 -2.98 16.09
CA GLU A 206 0.26 -3.15 17.32
C GLU A 206 -1.19 -2.63 17.19
N ALA A 207 -1.41 -1.62 16.36
CA ALA A 207 -2.73 -1.11 16.03
C ALA A 207 -3.53 -2.02 15.08
N GLY A 208 -2.88 -3.00 14.42
CA GLY A 208 -3.54 -3.97 13.53
C GLY A 208 -3.06 -3.96 12.09
N ALA A 209 -2.05 -3.15 11.72
CA ALA A 209 -1.49 -3.20 10.38
C ALA A 209 -0.72 -4.51 10.15
N THR A 210 -0.96 -5.13 9.00
CA THR A 210 -0.25 -6.35 8.56
C THR A 210 0.69 -6.08 7.38
N ARG A 211 0.73 -4.85 6.91
CA ARG A 211 1.62 -4.36 5.85
C ARG A 211 1.98 -2.90 6.10
N LEU A 212 3.20 -2.51 5.74
CA LEU A 212 3.73 -1.15 5.88
C LEU A 212 4.25 -0.66 4.53
N GLY A 213 3.74 0.48 4.06
CA GLY A 213 4.26 1.15 2.87
C GLY A 213 5.23 2.25 3.28
N THR A 214 6.50 2.14 2.88
CA THR A 214 7.53 3.13 3.21
C THR A 214 8.61 3.21 2.14
N SER A 215 9.16 4.40 1.92
CA SER A 215 10.38 4.62 1.12
C SER A 215 11.66 4.41 1.93
N GLY A 216 11.57 4.38 3.26
CA GLY A 216 12.68 4.22 4.19
C GLY A 216 12.85 2.79 4.71
N GLY A 217 12.51 1.75 3.93
CA GLY A 217 12.52 0.37 4.39
C GLY A 217 13.87 -0.08 4.97
N VAL A 218 14.97 0.28 4.30
CA VAL A 218 16.34 -0.05 4.75
C VAL A 218 16.63 0.58 6.12
N ALA A 219 16.34 1.87 6.29
CA ALA A 219 16.54 2.56 7.56
C ALA A 219 15.71 1.95 8.70
N LEU A 220 14.46 1.53 8.41
CA LEU A 220 13.60 0.88 9.40
C LEU A 220 14.19 -0.44 9.91
N VAL A 221 14.72 -1.29 9.03
CA VAL A 221 15.27 -2.60 9.45
C VAL A 221 16.69 -2.48 10.02
N SER A 222 17.44 -1.42 9.69
CA SER A 222 18.76 -1.10 10.27
C SER A 222 18.66 -0.44 11.65
N GLY A 223 17.46 -0.08 12.12
CA GLY A 223 17.25 0.60 13.39
C GLY A 223 17.45 2.11 13.33
N GLU A 224 17.60 2.67 12.12
CA GLU A 224 17.75 4.10 11.87
C GLU A 224 16.41 4.73 11.50
N GLY A 225 16.25 6.03 11.76
CA GLY A 225 15.07 6.76 11.30
C GLY A 225 15.27 7.25 9.85
N SER A 226 14.24 7.16 9.01
CA SER A 226 14.29 7.75 7.66
C SER A 226 13.80 9.19 7.66
N GLY A 227 14.57 10.09 7.02
CA GLY A 227 14.31 11.55 7.05
C GLY A 227 13.37 12.07 5.95
N SER A 228 12.89 11.27 5.00
CA SER A 228 12.10 11.76 3.86
C SER A 228 10.79 11.00 3.65
N GLY A 229 9.72 11.76 3.34
CA GLY A 229 8.49 11.21 2.76
C GLY A 229 8.66 10.81 1.28
N TYR A 230 7.59 10.31 0.68
CA TYR A 230 7.52 9.93 -0.75
C TYR A 230 7.97 11.04 -1.68
#